data_d0cffa4ab408f7c62fa1954317a0e1c1
#
_entry.id   d0cffa4ab408f7c62fa1954317a0e1c1
#
_cell.length_a   1.000
_cell.length_b   1.000
_cell.length_c   1.000
_cell.angle_alpha   90.00
_cell.angle_beta   90.00
_cell.angle_gamma   90.00
#
_symmetry.space_group_name_H-M   'P 1'
#
loop_
_entity.id
_entity.type
_entity.pdbx_description
1 polymer ?
#
loop_
_entity_poly.entity_id
_entity_poly.type
_entity_poly.pdbx_seq_one_letter_code
_entity_poly.pdbx_strand_id
1 'polypeptide(L)'
;MPAFNLENRNTKTISDFKGKLVGGGARPNLFEVEMTDLPAGIAWDSTEFSFLCKAASLPASNVASIDIPFRGRIFKVAGDRTIDTWSVTIIQDEEFRIRNAFEQWTDLMANMYTNLGATNPGSYMRTAAVYQLGRGTQKRSSNSSGNTSAVLKAYEFENIFPTSVSSVDLSYDTGDTIEEFTVEFAVQSWNTLPTGAGGAGAGVNLITA
;
A
#
# COMPACT_ATOMS: atom_id res chain seq x y z
N MET A 1 -10.28 -31.10 20.53
CA MET A 1 -10.78 -30.37 19.35
C MET A 1 -11.88 -29.44 19.83
N PRO A 2 -11.91 -28.17 19.46
CA PRO A 2 -13.04 -27.33 19.81
C PRO A 2 -14.30 -27.87 19.14
N ALA A 3 -15.33 -28.12 19.92
CA ALA A 3 -16.62 -28.60 19.41
C ALA A 3 -17.26 -27.46 18.60
N PHE A 4 -17.51 -27.71 17.32
CA PHE A 4 -18.30 -26.79 16.52
C PHE A 4 -19.75 -26.84 17.02
N ASN A 5 -20.24 -25.73 17.58
CA ASN A 5 -21.63 -25.61 17.97
C ASN A 5 -22.48 -25.46 16.69
N LEU A 6 -23.27 -26.45 16.38
CA LEU A 6 -24.18 -26.49 15.23
C LEU A 6 -25.52 -25.81 15.52
N GLU A 7 -25.82 -25.50 16.78
CA GLU A 7 -27.02 -24.79 17.19
C GLU A 7 -26.90 -23.31 16.79
N ASN A 8 -27.91 -22.75 16.17
CA ASN A 8 -28.06 -21.36 15.76
C ASN A 8 -27.40 -20.91 14.44
N ARG A 9 -27.16 -21.77 13.48
CA ARG A 9 -26.69 -21.31 12.17
C ARG A 9 -27.74 -20.59 11.31
N ASN A 10 -29.04 -20.79 11.59
CA ASN A 10 -30.13 -20.23 10.81
C ASN A 10 -30.79 -18.96 11.39
N THR A 11 -30.23 -18.37 12.45
CA THR A 11 -30.82 -17.20 13.12
C THR A 11 -30.21 -15.85 12.70
N LYS A 12 -29.33 -15.85 11.71
CA LYS A 12 -28.75 -14.60 11.21
C LYS A 12 -29.77 -13.85 10.36
N THR A 13 -30.31 -12.78 10.89
CA THR A 13 -31.26 -11.91 10.20
C THR A 13 -30.51 -10.79 9.40
N ILE A 14 -31.22 -10.21 8.44
CA ILE A 14 -30.73 -9.05 7.71
C ILE A 14 -30.48 -7.86 8.64
N SER A 15 -31.19 -7.80 9.76
CA SER A 15 -31.00 -6.79 10.82
C SER A 15 -29.64 -6.97 11.51
N ASP A 16 -29.27 -8.22 11.82
CA ASP A 16 -27.96 -8.53 12.39
C ASP A 16 -26.82 -8.18 11.43
N PHE A 17 -27.00 -8.46 10.13
CA PHE A 17 -26.07 -8.08 9.10
C PHE A 17 -25.88 -6.55 9.03
N LYS A 18 -26.98 -5.79 9.02
CA LYS A 18 -26.94 -4.32 9.04
C LYS A 18 -26.23 -3.77 10.29
N GLY A 19 -26.49 -4.37 11.46
CA GLY A 19 -25.85 -4.01 12.71
C GLY A 19 -24.33 -4.28 12.72
N LYS A 20 -23.85 -5.27 11.97
CA LYS A 20 -22.42 -5.58 11.85
C LYS A 20 -21.71 -4.76 10.79
N LEU A 21 -22.43 -4.27 9.78
CA LEU A 21 -21.89 -3.45 8.71
C LEU A 21 -21.94 -1.96 9.06
N VAL A 22 -21.31 -1.58 10.16
CA VAL A 22 -21.25 -0.19 10.63
C VAL A 22 -20.58 0.68 9.56
N GLY A 23 -21.17 1.84 9.25
CA GLY A 23 -20.64 2.76 8.23
C GLY A 23 -20.77 2.29 6.78
N GLY A 24 -21.40 1.12 6.52
CA GLY A 24 -21.60 0.58 5.17
C GLY A 24 -20.37 -0.11 4.57
N GLY A 25 -19.37 -0.43 5.39
CA GLY A 25 -18.12 -1.09 4.98
C GLY A 25 -17.07 -0.13 4.41
N ALA A 26 -15.82 -0.57 4.36
CA ALA A 26 -14.74 0.16 3.73
C ALA A 26 -14.94 0.21 2.21
N ARG A 27 -14.65 1.34 1.60
CA ARG A 27 -14.80 1.54 0.16
C ARG A 27 -13.45 1.69 -0.52
N PRO A 28 -13.20 0.97 -1.62
CA PRO A 28 -11.91 0.98 -2.29
C PRO A 28 -11.56 2.33 -2.94
N ASN A 29 -12.56 3.18 -3.21
CA ASN A 29 -12.35 4.52 -3.79
C ASN A 29 -12.01 5.61 -2.75
N LEU A 30 -11.98 5.26 -1.47
CA LEU A 30 -11.63 6.19 -0.39
C LEU A 30 -10.25 5.80 0.15
N PHE A 31 -9.22 6.24 -0.52
CA PHE A 31 -7.83 6.02 -0.12
C PHE A 31 -6.98 7.26 -0.41
N GLU A 32 -5.84 7.31 0.20
CA GLU A 32 -4.81 8.33 -0.01
C GLU A 32 -3.45 7.66 0.03
N VAL A 33 -2.56 8.04 -0.88
CA VAL A 33 -1.17 7.58 -0.92
C VAL A 33 -0.27 8.75 -0.58
N GLU A 34 0.62 8.55 0.35
CA GLU A 34 1.57 9.58 0.79
C GLU A 34 3.00 9.07 0.59
N MET A 35 3.81 9.87 -0.08
CA MET A 35 5.23 9.62 -0.24
C MET A 35 5.96 10.97 -0.11
N THR A 36 6.46 11.24 1.08
CA THR A 36 7.10 12.51 1.42
C THR A 36 8.63 12.42 1.43
N ASP A 37 9.16 11.21 1.60
CA ASP A 37 10.59 10.96 1.65
C ASP A 37 11.09 10.50 0.27
N LEU A 38 11.90 11.35 -0.36
CA LEU A 38 12.46 11.10 -1.69
C LEU A 38 14.01 11.08 -1.62
N PRO A 39 14.66 10.41 -2.58
CA PRO A 39 16.11 10.48 -2.69
C PRO A 39 16.63 11.90 -2.86
N ALA A 40 17.81 12.16 -2.36
CA ALA A 40 18.43 13.49 -2.45
C ALA A 40 18.57 13.94 -3.92
N GLY A 41 18.14 15.15 -4.20
CA GLY A 41 18.16 15.74 -5.55
C GLY A 41 16.91 15.47 -6.38
N ILE A 42 15.99 14.64 -5.90
CA ILE A 42 14.69 14.37 -6.53
C ILE A 42 13.62 15.04 -5.69
N ALA A 43 12.72 15.78 -6.34
CA ALA A 43 11.64 16.46 -5.65
C ALA A 43 10.36 16.44 -6.46
N TRP A 44 9.23 16.25 -5.78
CA TRP A 44 7.88 16.54 -6.25
C TRP A 44 7.07 17.15 -5.13
N ASP A 45 5.89 17.68 -5.45
CA ASP A 45 4.92 18.04 -4.43
C ASP A 45 4.19 16.76 -3.96
N SER A 46 4.36 16.39 -2.69
CA SER A 46 3.71 15.23 -2.10
C SER A 46 2.18 15.32 -2.14
N THR A 47 1.64 16.54 -2.09
CA THR A 47 0.20 16.80 -2.23
C THR A 47 -0.27 16.51 -3.65
N GLU A 48 0.47 16.96 -4.65
CA GLU A 48 0.19 16.69 -6.06
C GLU A 48 0.25 15.19 -6.35
N PHE A 49 1.27 14.50 -5.87
CA PHE A 49 1.39 13.04 -5.98
C PHE A 49 0.18 12.32 -5.39
N SER A 50 -0.25 12.71 -4.19
CA SER A 50 -1.41 12.12 -3.52
C SER A 50 -2.70 12.29 -4.34
N PHE A 51 -2.90 13.45 -4.96
CA PHE A 51 -4.08 13.72 -5.79
C PHE A 51 -4.05 13.00 -7.15
N LEU A 52 -2.87 12.85 -7.76
CA LEU A 52 -2.72 12.20 -9.06
C LEU A 52 -2.65 10.67 -8.96
N CYS A 53 -2.52 10.12 -7.77
CA CYS A 53 -2.56 8.69 -7.54
C CYS A 53 -3.99 8.17 -7.73
N LYS A 54 -4.26 7.57 -8.91
CA LYS A 54 -5.57 7.02 -9.29
C LYS A 54 -5.87 5.68 -8.64
N ALA A 55 -4.88 4.81 -8.53
CA ALA A 55 -5.03 3.48 -7.95
C ALA A 55 -3.76 3.05 -7.21
N ALA A 56 -3.95 2.33 -6.14
CA ALA A 56 -2.86 1.70 -5.40
C ALA A 56 -3.29 0.30 -4.95
N SER A 57 -2.42 -0.68 -5.08
CA SER A 57 -2.63 -2.00 -4.52
C SER A 57 -2.04 -2.09 -3.11
N LEU A 58 -2.60 -2.93 -2.27
CA LEU A 58 -1.95 -3.33 -1.03
C LEU A 58 -1.22 -4.64 -1.30
N PRO A 59 0.10 -4.73 -1.10
CA PRO A 59 0.85 -5.93 -1.40
C PRO A 59 0.42 -7.09 -0.52
N ALA A 60 0.27 -8.26 -1.14
CA ALA A 60 -0.03 -9.48 -0.41
C ALA A 60 1.20 -9.93 0.38
N SER A 61 0.94 -10.62 1.47
CA SER A 61 1.95 -11.24 2.30
C SER A 61 1.74 -12.73 2.28
N ASN A 62 2.70 -13.45 1.78
CA ASN A 62 2.64 -14.89 1.61
C ASN A 62 3.55 -15.57 2.63
N VAL A 63 3.06 -16.64 3.24
CA VAL A 63 3.85 -17.51 4.11
C VAL A 63 3.93 -18.86 3.44
N ALA A 64 5.13 -19.27 3.06
CA ALA A 64 5.36 -20.59 2.49
C ALA A 64 5.04 -21.70 3.52
N SER A 65 4.63 -22.86 3.06
CA SER A 65 4.48 -24.04 3.91
C SER A 65 5.63 -25.01 3.64
N ILE A 66 6.25 -25.51 4.73
CA ILE A 66 7.26 -26.55 4.67
C ILE A 66 6.56 -27.88 4.96
N ASP A 67 6.67 -28.80 4.03
CA ASP A 67 6.04 -30.12 4.12
C ASP A 67 7.02 -31.13 4.71
N ILE A 68 6.70 -31.65 5.89
CA ILE A 68 7.50 -32.67 6.59
C ILE A 68 6.78 -34.03 6.45
N PRO A 69 7.33 -34.99 5.71
CA PRO A 69 6.75 -36.31 5.58
C PRO A 69 6.95 -37.15 6.85
N PHE A 70 5.87 -37.69 7.37
CA PHE A 70 5.91 -38.60 8.53
C PHE A 70 4.95 -39.77 8.34
N ARG A 71 5.48 -40.98 8.19
CA ARG A 71 4.74 -42.25 8.14
C ARG A 71 3.51 -42.21 7.19
N GLY A 72 3.70 -41.75 5.94
CA GLY A 72 2.64 -41.69 4.94
C GLY A 72 1.67 -40.49 5.08
N ARG A 73 1.94 -39.52 5.98
CA ARG A 73 1.25 -38.25 6.11
C ARG A 73 2.22 -37.10 6.00
N ILE A 74 1.72 -35.98 5.52
CA ILE A 74 2.47 -34.72 5.45
C ILE A 74 2.03 -33.83 6.62
N PHE A 75 3.01 -33.40 7.42
CA PHE A 75 2.83 -32.37 8.43
C PHE A 75 3.34 -31.04 7.87
N LYS A 76 2.50 -30.01 7.91
CA LYS A 76 2.82 -28.68 7.37
C LYS A 76 3.25 -27.73 8.48
N VAL A 77 4.40 -27.10 8.29
CA VAL A 77 4.96 -26.07 9.17
C VAL A 77 5.06 -24.76 8.40
N ALA A 78 4.90 -23.63 9.08
CA ALA A 78 5.10 -22.33 8.48
C ALA A 78 6.57 -22.13 8.07
N GLY A 79 6.79 -21.70 6.86
CA GLY A 79 8.10 -21.35 6.30
C GLY A 79 8.30 -19.81 6.26
N ASP A 80 9.12 -19.37 5.35
CA ASP A 80 9.49 -17.97 5.19
C ASP A 80 8.32 -17.13 4.66
N ARG A 81 8.30 -15.87 5.09
CA ARG A 81 7.33 -14.87 4.65
C ARG A 81 7.91 -14.06 3.49
N THR A 82 7.15 -13.95 2.41
CA THR A 82 7.46 -13.12 1.24
C THR A 82 6.42 -12.02 1.07
N ILE A 83 6.84 -10.89 0.55
CA ILE A 83 5.99 -9.73 0.27
C ILE A 83 6.02 -9.52 -1.24
N ASP A 84 4.83 -9.35 -1.83
CA ASP A 84 4.69 -9.07 -3.25
C ASP A 84 5.02 -7.59 -3.54
N THR A 85 5.22 -7.27 -4.81
CA THR A 85 5.45 -5.90 -5.26
C THR A 85 4.23 -5.02 -4.98
N TRP A 86 4.48 -3.75 -4.69
CA TRP A 86 3.46 -2.74 -4.55
C TRP A 86 3.34 -1.94 -5.83
N SER A 87 2.12 -1.85 -6.40
CA SER A 87 1.87 -1.10 -7.63
C SER A 87 0.99 0.12 -7.37
N VAL A 88 1.35 1.23 -8.01
CA VAL A 88 0.64 2.51 -7.96
C VAL A 88 0.42 3.00 -9.39
N THR A 89 -0.83 3.33 -9.75
CA THR A 89 -1.17 3.95 -11.02
C THR A 89 -1.38 5.44 -10.82
N ILE A 90 -0.71 6.24 -11.62
CA ILE A 90 -0.64 7.69 -11.51
C ILE A 90 -1.14 8.31 -12.80
N ILE A 91 -1.96 9.36 -12.68
CA ILE A 91 -2.38 10.18 -13.81
C ILE A 91 -1.20 11.07 -14.21
N GLN A 92 -0.90 11.10 -15.50
CA GLN A 92 0.19 11.93 -16.04
C GLN A 92 -0.22 13.40 -16.04
N ASP A 93 0.61 14.24 -15.45
CA ASP A 93 0.52 15.70 -15.55
C ASP A 93 1.18 16.22 -16.84
N GLU A 94 0.78 17.39 -17.33
CA GLU A 94 1.34 17.98 -18.54
C GLU A 94 2.84 18.32 -18.42
N GLU A 95 3.32 18.57 -17.21
CA GLU A 95 4.73 18.90 -16.94
C GLU A 95 5.62 17.67 -16.73
N PHE A 96 5.05 16.45 -16.68
CA PHE A 96 5.75 15.20 -16.47
C PHE A 96 6.60 15.16 -15.18
N ARG A 97 6.27 15.96 -14.18
CA ARG A 97 7.08 16.12 -12.97
C ARG A 97 7.26 14.82 -12.20
N ILE A 98 6.14 14.12 -11.94
CA ILE A 98 6.16 12.89 -11.15
C ILE A 98 6.87 11.78 -11.93
N ARG A 99 6.61 11.65 -13.22
CA ARG A 99 7.28 10.66 -14.06
C ARG A 99 8.78 10.91 -14.13
N ASN A 100 9.20 12.14 -14.39
CA ASN A 100 10.61 12.52 -14.40
C ASN A 100 11.30 12.22 -13.07
N ALA A 101 10.61 12.41 -11.94
CA ALA A 101 11.16 12.08 -10.63
C ALA A 101 11.39 10.56 -10.47
N PHE A 102 10.49 9.73 -10.96
CA PHE A 102 10.69 8.27 -10.96
C PHE A 102 11.79 7.84 -11.92
N GLU A 103 11.89 8.44 -13.10
CA GLU A 103 12.98 8.19 -14.04
C GLU A 103 14.34 8.58 -13.44
N GLN A 104 14.43 9.73 -12.76
CA GLN A 104 15.64 10.13 -12.02
C GLN A 104 15.94 9.18 -10.86
N TRP A 105 14.92 8.66 -10.18
CA TRP A 105 15.10 7.69 -9.11
C TRP A 105 15.67 6.36 -9.63
N THR A 106 15.15 5.88 -10.75
CA THR A 106 15.69 4.67 -11.39
C THR A 106 17.12 4.90 -11.89
N ASP A 107 17.42 6.08 -12.43
CA ASP A 107 18.74 6.43 -12.90
C ASP A 107 19.76 6.59 -11.76
N LEU A 108 19.32 7.07 -10.60
CA LEU A 108 20.14 7.09 -9.38
C LEU A 108 20.59 5.68 -8.96
N MET A 109 19.71 4.68 -9.11
CA MET A 109 20.00 3.29 -8.76
C MET A 109 20.90 2.61 -9.79
N ALA A 110 20.70 2.90 -11.08
CA ALA A 110 21.42 2.29 -12.18
C ALA A 110 21.46 3.23 -13.39
N ASN A 111 22.50 4.07 -13.46
CA ASN A 111 22.64 5.02 -14.56
C ASN A 111 23.04 4.31 -15.86
N MET A 112 22.23 4.51 -16.91
CA MET A 112 22.39 3.82 -18.19
C MET A 112 23.66 4.24 -18.96
N TYR A 113 24.16 5.44 -18.74
CA TYR A 113 25.34 5.93 -19.47
C TYR A 113 26.67 5.54 -18.82
N THR A 114 26.70 5.61 -17.50
CA THR A 114 27.94 5.38 -16.75
C THR A 114 28.06 3.96 -16.23
N ASN A 115 26.98 3.19 -16.22
CA ASN A 115 26.85 1.90 -15.54
C ASN A 115 27.21 1.96 -14.04
N LEU A 116 27.12 3.15 -13.45
CA LEU A 116 27.31 3.39 -12.04
C LEU A 116 25.95 3.53 -11.37
N GLY A 117 25.85 3.10 -10.14
CA GLY A 117 24.65 3.23 -9.33
C GLY A 117 24.98 3.53 -7.88
N ALA A 118 23.96 3.89 -7.12
CA ALA A 118 24.10 4.12 -5.70
C ALA A 118 24.47 2.81 -4.99
N THR A 119 25.62 2.79 -4.36
CA THR A 119 26.13 1.61 -3.63
C THR A 119 25.54 1.46 -2.24
N ASN A 120 25.00 2.56 -1.68
CA ASN A 120 24.37 2.55 -0.36
C ASN A 120 22.84 2.46 -0.51
N PRO A 121 22.20 1.37 -0.07
CA PRO A 121 20.74 1.23 -0.12
C PRO A 121 19.98 2.38 0.54
N GLY A 122 20.48 2.92 1.64
CA GLY A 122 19.88 4.07 2.33
C GLY A 122 19.82 5.35 1.49
N SER A 123 20.54 5.44 0.37
CA SER A 123 20.47 6.60 -0.52
C SER A 123 19.25 6.59 -1.46
N TYR A 124 18.73 5.41 -1.78
CA TYR A 124 17.60 5.24 -2.72
C TYR A 124 16.36 4.56 -2.12
N MET A 125 16.49 3.83 -1.02
CA MET A 125 15.34 3.25 -0.33
C MET A 125 14.59 4.31 0.45
N ARG A 126 13.25 4.28 0.37
CA ARG A 126 12.37 5.28 0.97
C ARG A 126 11.17 4.64 1.63
N THR A 127 10.33 5.48 2.24
CA THR A 127 9.12 5.08 2.95
C THR A 127 7.88 5.70 2.27
N ALA A 128 6.81 4.94 2.18
CA ALA A 128 5.52 5.44 1.73
C ALA A 128 4.41 4.96 2.66
N ALA A 129 3.28 5.65 2.64
CA ALA A 129 2.10 5.27 3.41
C ALA A 129 0.85 5.24 2.53
N VAL A 130 -0.04 4.29 2.82
CA VAL A 130 -1.36 4.20 2.21
C VAL A 130 -2.42 4.23 3.30
N TYR A 131 -3.33 5.17 3.18
CA TYR A 131 -4.43 5.39 4.10
C TYR A 131 -5.74 4.94 3.48
N GLN A 132 -6.44 4.05 4.15
CA GLN A 132 -7.84 3.75 3.83
C GLN A 132 -8.74 4.72 4.60
N LEU A 133 -9.54 5.48 3.87
CA LEU A 133 -10.40 6.51 4.44
C LEU A 133 -11.84 6.00 4.61
N GLY A 134 -12.54 6.56 5.61
CA GLY A 134 -13.94 6.32 5.87
C GLY A 134 -14.82 7.45 5.37
N ARG A 135 -16.12 7.18 5.25
CA ARG A 135 -17.13 8.20 4.85
C ARG A 135 -17.48 9.21 5.94
N GLY A 136 -17.13 8.91 7.19
CA GLY A 136 -17.51 9.75 8.33
C GLY A 136 -16.47 10.82 8.62
N THR A 137 -16.92 11.97 9.11
CA THR A 137 -16.08 12.97 9.72
C THR A 137 -15.71 12.53 11.13
N GLN A 138 -14.63 11.78 11.29
CA GLN A 138 -14.03 11.56 12.60
C GLN A 138 -12.79 12.42 12.70
N LYS A 139 -12.69 13.15 13.81
CA LYS A 139 -11.53 14.00 14.08
C LYS A 139 -10.27 13.13 14.16
N ARG A 140 -9.35 13.34 13.24
CA ARG A 140 -7.98 12.86 13.41
C ARG A 140 -7.40 13.64 14.57
N SER A 141 -7.10 12.96 15.68
CA SER A 141 -6.38 13.46 16.87
C SER A 141 -6.36 14.98 17.12
N SER A 142 -6.56 15.33 18.32
CA SER A 142 -6.83 16.57 19.06
C SER A 142 -6.16 17.90 18.66
N ASN A 143 -5.46 18.04 17.53
CA ASN A 143 -4.76 19.28 17.17
C ASN A 143 -5.01 19.85 15.76
N SER A 144 -5.98 19.35 15.03
CA SER A 144 -6.31 19.91 13.69
C SER A 144 -7.75 20.39 13.63
N SER A 145 -7.94 21.69 13.51
CA SER A 145 -9.22 22.34 13.19
C SER A 145 -9.60 22.11 11.71
N GLY A 146 -9.70 20.87 11.26
CA GLY A 146 -10.04 20.54 9.89
C GLY A 146 -10.99 19.36 9.80
N ASN A 147 -11.87 19.42 8.82
CA ASN A 147 -12.84 18.38 8.47
C ASN A 147 -12.09 17.27 7.73
N THR A 148 -11.38 16.40 8.45
CA THR A 148 -10.58 15.31 7.89
C THR A 148 -11.39 14.02 7.88
N SER A 149 -11.39 13.33 6.75
CA SER A 149 -11.95 11.98 6.63
C SER A 149 -11.33 11.05 7.68
N ALA A 150 -12.14 10.17 8.29
CA ALA A 150 -11.63 9.22 9.25
C ALA A 150 -10.69 8.23 8.57
N VAL A 151 -9.46 8.14 9.02
CA VAL A 151 -8.55 7.06 8.61
C VAL A 151 -9.00 5.77 9.29
N LEU A 152 -9.49 4.82 8.51
CA LEU A 152 -9.90 3.51 8.99
C LEU A 152 -8.71 2.61 9.25
N LYS A 153 -7.75 2.64 8.35
CA LYS A 153 -6.53 1.84 8.43
C LYS A 153 -5.40 2.53 7.66
N ALA A 154 -4.20 2.46 8.18
CA ALA A 154 -3.02 2.97 7.52
C ALA A 154 -1.96 1.87 7.44
N TYR A 155 -1.27 1.82 6.32
CA TYR A 155 -0.15 0.93 6.04
C TYR A 155 1.06 1.78 5.74
N GLU A 156 2.16 1.49 6.37
CA GLU A 156 3.47 2.08 6.10
C GLU A 156 4.36 1.04 5.44
N PHE A 157 4.93 1.39 4.31
CA PHE A 157 5.87 0.57 3.55
C PHE A 157 7.27 1.09 3.80
N GLU A 158 8.15 0.21 4.23
CA GLU A 158 9.52 0.55 4.58
C GLU A 158 10.49 0.01 3.53
N ASN A 159 11.53 0.78 3.27
CA ASN A 159 12.61 0.42 2.35
C ASN A 159 12.09 0.04 0.96
N ILE A 160 11.23 0.89 0.40
CA ILE A 160 10.71 0.73 -0.96
C ILE A 160 11.63 1.43 -1.98
N PHE A 161 11.65 0.89 -3.17
CA PHE A 161 12.28 1.51 -4.34
C PHE A 161 11.57 1.07 -5.62
N PRO A 162 11.50 1.92 -6.66
CA PRO A 162 10.84 1.57 -7.91
C PRO A 162 11.63 0.50 -8.65
N THR A 163 10.95 -0.54 -9.11
CA THR A 163 11.53 -1.62 -9.94
C THR A 163 11.13 -1.49 -11.39
N SER A 164 9.99 -0.86 -11.65
CA SER A 164 9.47 -0.67 -13.00
C SER A 164 8.64 0.61 -13.07
N VAL A 165 8.85 1.38 -14.14
CA VAL A 165 7.97 2.47 -14.57
C VAL A 165 7.39 2.05 -15.91
N SER A 166 6.07 1.93 -16.02
CA SER A 166 5.44 1.42 -17.23
C SER A 166 5.62 2.36 -18.43
N SER A 167 5.56 1.79 -19.63
CA SER A 167 5.42 2.56 -20.87
C SER A 167 4.07 3.29 -20.90
N VAL A 168 4.01 4.36 -21.68
CA VAL A 168 2.78 5.06 -22.05
C VAL A 168 2.62 4.93 -23.57
N ASP A 169 1.48 4.45 -23.99
CA ASP A 169 1.17 4.30 -25.42
C ASP A 169 0.59 5.61 -25.97
N LEU A 170 1.27 6.19 -26.97
CA LEU A 170 0.84 7.43 -27.62
C LEU A 170 0.16 7.09 -28.95
N SER A 171 -1.05 7.62 -29.16
CA SER A 171 -1.81 7.42 -30.40
C SER A 171 -2.62 8.67 -30.75
N TYR A 172 -2.62 9.04 -32.02
CA TYR A 172 -3.46 10.13 -32.55
C TYR A 172 -4.96 9.84 -32.45
N ASP A 173 -5.34 8.57 -32.29
CA ASP A 173 -6.75 8.15 -32.25
C ASP A 173 -7.38 8.26 -30.86
N THR A 174 -6.59 8.55 -29.84
CA THR A 174 -7.04 8.62 -28.44
C THR A 174 -7.12 10.06 -27.92
N GLY A 175 -7.99 10.87 -28.53
CA GLY A 175 -8.10 12.30 -28.20
C GLY A 175 -8.77 12.63 -26.87
N ASP A 176 -9.57 11.71 -26.30
CA ASP A 176 -10.40 11.97 -25.11
C ASP A 176 -9.93 11.18 -23.85
N THR A 177 -8.69 10.71 -23.85
CA THR A 177 -8.12 9.96 -22.73
C THR A 177 -6.94 10.69 -22.12
N ILE A 178 -6.87 10.69 -20.79
CA ILE A 178 -5.70 11.19 -20.05
C ILE A 178 -4.71 10.05 -19.92
N GLU A 179 -3.44 10.34 -20.11
CA GLU A 179 -2.36 9.37 -19.94
C GLU A 179 -2.22 8.93 -18.49
N GLU A 180 -1.91 7.66 -18.31
CA GLU A 180 -1.67 7.05 -17.03
C GLU A 180 -0.44 6.15 -17.13
N PHE A 181 0.32 6.08 -16.04
CA PHE A 181 1.42 5.15 -15.94
C PHE A 181 1.39 4.44 -14.60
N THR A 182 1.96 3.25 -14.55
CA THR A 182 2.04 2.44 -13.34
C THR A 182 3.49 2.30 -12.91
N VAL A 183 3.72 2.49 -11.63
CA VAL A 183 5.03 2.24 -11.00
C VAL A 183 4.91 1.05 -10.08
N GLU A 184 5.83 0.11 -10.22
CA GLU A 184 5.98 -1.02 -9.33
C GLU A 184 7.14 -0.80 -8.38
N PHE A 185 6.92 -1.10 -7.11
CA PHE A 185 7.91 -0.97 -6.06
C PHE A 185 8.23 -2.33 -5.45
N ALA A 186 9.50 -2.59 -5.23
CA ALA A 186 9.90 -3.61 -4.28
C ALA A 186 9.67 -3.08 -2.86
N VAL A 187 9.14 -3.92 -1.99
CA VAL A 187 8.83 -3.60 -0.59
C VAL A 187 9.60 -4.55 0.30
N GLN A 188 10.42 -4.03 1.20
CA GLN A 188 11.15 -4.86 2.15
C GLN A 188 10.27 -5.32 3.30
N SER A 189 9.52 -4.37 3.87
CA SER A 189 8.57 -4.63 4.97
C SER A 189 7.42 -3.64 4.92
N TRP A 190 6.32 -4.02 5.56
CA TRP A 190 5.23 -3.10 5.80
C TRP A 190 4.61 -3.33 7.17
N ASN A 191 4.16 -2.25 7.78
CA ASN A 191 3.53 -2.22 9.08
C ASN A 191 2.16 -1.55 8.99
N THR A 192 1.28 -1.90 9.92
CA THR A 192 0.03 -1.18 10.11
C THR A 192 0.24 -0.11 11.16
N LEU A 193 0.01 1.15 10.78
CA LEU A 193 0.06 2.24 11.74
C LEU A 193 -1.15 2.19 12.67
N PRO A 194 -0.98 2.52 13.97
CA PRO A 194 -2.09 2.62 14.91
C PRO A 194 -2.97 3.79 14.50
N THR A 195 -4.18 3.49 14.05
CA THR A 195 -5.21 4.51 13.78
C THR A 195 -5.97 4.82 15.07
N GLY A 196 -6.25 6.11 15.31
CA GLY A 196 -6.88 6.59 16.55
C GLY A 196 -8.22 5.93 16.86
N ALA A 197 -8.62 6.02 18.12
CA ALA A 197 -9.72 5.40 18.85
C ALA A 197 -10.89 4.90 18.00
N GLY A 198 -10.96 3.59 17.76
CA GLY A 198 -12.05 2.89 17.10
C GLY A 198 -11.64 1.90 16.02
N GLY A 199 -10.45 2.00 15.47
CA GLY A 199 -9.93 1.02 14.52
C GLY A 199 -9.26 -0.14 15.27
N ALA A 200 -9.69 -1.37 15.03
CA ALA A 200 -9.03 -2.58 15.51
C ALA A 200 -7.69 -2.80 14.77
N GLY A 201 -6.81 -1.83 14.85
CA GLY A 201 -5.47 -1.82 14.30
C GLY A 201 -4.48 -1.45 15.37
N ALA A 202 -4.58 -2.07 16.55
CA ALA A 202 -3.45 -2.10 17.45
C ALA A 202 -2.35 -2.87 16.70
N GLY A 203 -1.37 -2.15 16.17
CA GLY A 203 -0.14 -2.73 15.71
C GLY A 203 0.39 -3.60 16.84
N VAL A 204 0.34 -4.89 16.64
CA VAL A 204 1.06 -5.81 17.49
C VAL A 204 2.51 -5.52 17.22
N ASN A 205 3.11 -4.74 18.09
CA ASN A 205 4.54 -4.61 18.19
C ASN A 205 5.04 -5.97 18.65
N LEU A 206 5.23 -6.88 17.70
CA LEU A 206 5.88 -8.15 17.93
C LEU A 206 7.34 -7.97 17.60
N ILE A 207 8.09 -8.16 18.62
CA ILE A 207 9.54 -8.42 18.69
C ILE A 207 10.34 -7.23 19.18
N THR A 208 10.37 -7.09 20.51
CA THR A 208 11.62 -6.95 21.22
C THR A 208 12.05 -8.35 21.66
N ALA A 209 13.02 -8.90 21.01
CA ALA A 209 13.84 -9.99 21.53
C ALA A 209 15.25 -9.47 21.69
#